data_afd539cd401ed8a5a71443e8cfe55e94
#
_entry.id   afd539cd401ed8a5a71443e8cfe55e94
#
_cell.length_a   1.000
_cell.length_b   1.000
_cell.length_c   1.000
_cell.angle_alpha   90.00
_cell.angle_beta   90.00
_cell.angle_gamma   90.00
#
_symmetry.space_group_name_H-M   'P 1'
#
loop_
_entity.id
_entity.type
_entity.pdbx_description
1 polymer ?
#
loop_
_entity_poly.entity_id
_entity_poly.type
_entity_poly.pdbx_seq_one_letter_code
_entity_poly.pdbx_strand_id
1 'polypeptide(L)'
;TQNFATIIKVEQPLINLDGFYQRKAAKSKMEAMFLQTERTQDFLVFEVEKAYMQLQLAYQGVLVLEKALETSNANKTMADNSFKQGVLQRADLLNVEIRVTEVKNQLQTAKSNVQNASNYLSFLMNDKNDVVYKPTETLTVFDFNVDDKLISENRADIRAMQLALKGFEAMNKADKMAFLPRLNAFGSYEMYDNKIFQGDASGYVIGAQLSWDIFQ
;
A
#
# COMPACT_ATOMS: atom_id res chain seq x y z
N THR A 1 -54.78 -25.53 -6.90
CA THR A 1 -54.91 -24.25 -6.21
C THR A 1 -53.52 -23.85 -5.72
N GLN A 2 -53.01 -22.76 -6.22
CA GLN A 2 -51.78 -22.17 -5.70
C GLN A 2 -52.13 -21.28 -4.52
N ASN A 3 -51.56 -21.54 -3.35
CA ASN A 3 -51.73 -20.69 -2.16
C ASN A 3 -50.43 -19.88 -2.02
N PHE A 4 -50.55 -18.58 -1.88
CA PHE A 4 -49.43 -17.66 -1.61
C PHE A 4 -49.48 -17.30 -0.13
N ALA A 5 -48.32 -17.35 0.54
CA ALA A 5 -48.09 -16.84 1.88
C ALA A 5 -47.11 -15.68 1.82
N THR A 6 -47.51 -14.50 2.25
CA THR A 6 -46.65 -13.36 2.44
C THR A 6 -46.46 -13.10 3.91
N ILE A 7 -45.21 -13.15 4.39
CA ILE A 7 -44.87 -12.98 5.81
C ILE A 7 -43.95 -11.79 5.95
N ILE A 8 -44.33 -10.79 6.72
CA ILE A 8 -43.49 -9.69 7.14
C ILE A 8 -43.09 -9.96 8.59
N LYS A 9 -41.80 -10.20 8.81
CA LYS A 9 -41.26 -10.51 10.15
C LYS A 9 -40.28 -9.42 10.59
N VAL A 10 -40.43 -8.94 11.82
CA VAL A 10 -39.54 -8.03 12.51
C VAL A 10 -39.01 -8.73 13.74
N GLU A 11 -37.69 -8.75 13.88
CA GLU A 11 -37.01 -9.29 15.06
C GLU A 11 -36.12 -8.22 15.68
N GLN A 12 -36.24 -8.06 17.01
CA GLN A 12 -35.41 -7.11 17.77
C GLN A 12 -34.71 -7.85 18.91
N PRO A 13 -33.37 -7.94 18.89
CA PRO A 13 -32.65 -8.45 20.05
C PRO A 13 -32.82 -7.49 21.24
N LEU A 14 -33.35 -8.00 22.36
CA LEU A 14 -33.49 -7.26 23.60
C LEU A 14 -32.27 -7.45 24.51
N ILE A 15 -31.78 -8.70 24.61
CA ILE A 15 -30.58 -9.06 25.36
C ILE A 15 -29.71 -9.88 24.42
N ASN A 16 -28.58 -9.30 24.04
CA ASN A 16 -27.58 -9.92 23.18
C ASN A 16 -26.18 -9.37 23.57
N LEU A 17 -25.63 -9.95 24.65
CA LEU A 17 -24.36 -9.49 25.22
C LEU A 17 -23.16 -9.82 24.36
N ASP A 18 -23.15 -10.98 23.73
CA ASP A 18 -22.09 -11.35 22.77
C ASP A 18 -22.07 -10.42 21.56
N GLY A 19 -23.24 -10.10 20.99
CA GLY A 19 -23.35 -9.13 19.89
C GLY A 19 -22.92 -7.71 20.27
N PHE A 20 -23.07 -7.32 21.54
CA PHE A 20 -22.54 -6.04 22.02
C PHE A 20 -21.00 -6.02 21.96
N TYR A 21 -20.34 -7.07 22.46
CA TYR A 21 -18.87 -7.16 22.44
C TYR A 21 -18.33 -7.40 21.03
N GLN A 22 -19.03 -8.15 20.17
CA GLN A 22 -18.69 -8.30 18.75
C GLN A 22 -18.68 -6.94 18.03
N ARG A 23 -19.69 -6.09 18.25
CA ARG A 23 -19.70 -4.72 17.70
C ARG A 23 -18.55 -3.89 18.23
N LYS A 24 -18.18 -4.02 19.50
CA LYS A 24 -17.02 -3.35 20.07
C LYS A 24 -15.72 -3.82 19.42
N ALA A 25 -15.56 -5.12 19.21
CA ALA A 25 -14.42 -5.69 18.49
C ALA A 25 -14.33 -5.18 17.05
N ALA A 26 -15.46 -5.17 16.33
CA ALA A 26 -15.54 -4.66 14.96
C ALA A 26 -15.17 -3.18 14.88
N LYS A 27 -15.59 -2.35 15.84
CA LYS A 27 -15.22 -0.93 15.93
C LYS A 27 -13.72 -0.77 16.12
N SER A 28 -13.10 -1.48 17.06
CA SER A 28 -11.66 -1.44 17.28
C SER A 28 -10.87 -1.90 16.05
N LYS A 29 -11.35 -2.92 15.34
CA LYS A 29 -10.75 -3.39 14.08
C LYS A 29 -10.84 -2.32 13.00
N MET A 30 -11.98 -1.65 12.86
CA MET A 30 -12.14 -0.54 11.91
C MET A 30 -11.16 0.60 12.21
N GLU A 31 -11.05 1.03 13.46
CA GLU A 31 -10.11 2.08 13.88
C GLU A 31 -8.65 1.67 13.61
N ALA A 32 -8.30 0.39 13.86
CA ALA A 32 -6.98 -0.14 13.52
C ALA A 32 -6.69 -0.08 12.00
N MET A 33 -7.69 -0.38 11.16
CA MET A 33 -7.55 -0.29 9.70
C MET A 33 -7.34 1.14 9.20
N PHE A 34 -7.98 2.14 9.83
CA PHE A 34 -7.71 3.55 9.52
C PHE A 34 -6.26 3.92 9.78
N LEU A 35 -5.70 3.51 10.92
CA LEU A 35 -4.29 3.75 11.23
C LEU A 35 -3.33 2.99 10.31
N GLN A 36 -3.71 1.80 9.83
CA GLN A 36 -2.95 1.09 8.81
C GLN A 36 -2.96 1.83 7.47
N THR A 37 -4.08 2.46 7.11
CA THR A 37 -4.16 3.30 5.91
C THR A 37 -3.26 4.52 6.04
N GLU A 38 -3.27 5.21 7.19
CA GLU A 38 -2.36 6.31 7.51
C GLU A 38 -0.89 5.87 7.36
N ARG A 39 -0.54 4.72 7.94
CA ARG A 39 0.81 4.15 7.80
C ARG A 39 1.19 3.82 6.37
N THR A 40 0.24 3.35 5.56
CA THR A 40 0.47 3.07 4.13
C THR A 40 0.73 4.37 3.35
N GLN A 41 0.03 5.45 3.69
CA GLN A 41 0.27 6.77 3.11
C GLN A 41 1.68 7.29 3.45
N ASP A 42 2.10 7.22 4.71
CA ASP A 42 3.45 7.60 5.15
C ASP A 42 4.53 6.78 4.41
N PHE A 43 4.29 5.47 4.27
CA PHE A 43 5.19 4.60 3.56
C PHE A 43 5.27 4.94 2.06
N LEU A 44 4.16 5.29 1.44
CA LEU A 44 4.13 5.72 0.04
C LEU A 44 4.91 7.03 -0.15
N VAL A 45 4.74 8.00 0.75
CA VAL A 45 5.52 9.26 0.72
C VAL A 45 7.01 8.95 0.79
N PHE A 46 7.42 8.11 1.73
CA PHE A 46 8.83 7.69 1.86
C PHE A 46 9.36 7.02 0.58
N GLU A 47 8.60 6.12 -0.04
CA GLU A 47 9.01 5.45 -1.28
C GLU A 47 9.10 6.44 -2.47
N VAL A 48 8.22 7.44 -2.55
CA VAL A 48 8.28 8.50 -3.56
C VAL A 48 9.53 9.36 -3.37
N GLU A 49 9.81 9.80 -2.14
CA GLU A 49 11.02 10.58 -1.83
C GLU A 49 12.29 9.80 -2.16
N LYS A 50 12.35 8.54 -1.79
CA LYS A 50 13.46 7.64 -2.11
C LYS A 50 13.64 7.45 -3.61
N ALA A 51 12.55 7.24 -4.36
CA ALA A 51 12.60 7.13 -5.82
C ALA A 51 13.07 8.44 -6.48
N TYR A 52 12.65 9.59 -5.95
CA TYR A 52 13.13 10.90 -6.41
C TYR A 52 14.63 11.08 -6.18
N MET A 53 15.14 10.70 -5.00
CA MET A 53 16.58 10.73 -4.72
C MET A 53 17.38 9.77 -5.64
N GLN A 54 16.82 8.60 -5.94
CA GLN A 54 17.43 7.67 -6.89
C GLN A 54 17.48 8.25 -8.31
N LEU A 55 16.45 8.97 -8.72
CA LEU A 55 16.44 9.69 -10.00
C LEU A 55 17.52 10.78 -10.04
N GLN A 56 17.66 11.57 -8.97
CA GLN A 56 18.73 12.57 -8.85
C GLN A 56 20.11 11.93 -8.97
N LEU A 57 20.33 10.80 -8.27
CA LEU A 57 21.59 10.07 -8.32
C LEU A 57 21.88 9.53 -9.73
N ALA A 58 20.88 9.02 -10.43
CA ALA A 58 21.03 8.55 -11.81
C ALA A 58 21.43 9.68 -12.76
N TYR A 59 20.86 10.88 -12.62
CA TYR A 59 21.28 12.06 -13.39
C TYR A 59 22.71 12.48 -13.10
N GLN A 60 23.15 12.45 -11.85
CA GLN A 60 24.55 12.73 -11.50
C GLN A 60 25.49 11.71 -12.14
N GLY A 61 25.10 10.43 -12.17
CA GLY A 61 25.85 9.37 -12.86
C GLY A 61 26.03 9.67 -14.37
N VAL A 62 24.98 10.17 -15.03
CA VAL A 62 25.07 10.59 -16.45
C VAL A 62 26.07 11.74 -16.62
N LEU A 63 25.99 12.79 -15.78
CA LEU A 63 26.90 13.94 -15.85
C LEU A 63 28.35 13.52 -15.66
N VAL A 64 28.67 12.64 -14.73
CA VAL A 64 30.00 12.11 -14.49
C VAL A 64 30.53 11.35 -15.73
N LEU A 65 29.69 10.50 -16.32
CA LEU A 65 30.04 9.69 -17.48
C LEU A 65 30.17 10.53 -18.77
N GLU A 66 29.39 11.59 -18.92
CA GLU A 66 29.55 12.56 -20.01
C GLU A 66 30.93 13.25 -19.93
N LYS A 67 31.34 13.64 -18.72
CA LYS A 67 32.68 14.22 -18.50
C LYS A 67 33.81 13.22 -18.71
N ALA A 68 33.61 11.97 -18.25
CA ALA A 68 34.56 10.88 -18.51
C ALA A 68 34.69 10.58 -20.01
N LEU A 69 33.61 10.65 -20.78
CA LEU A 69 33.66 10.47 -22.23
C LEU A 69 34.39 11.60 -22.93
N GLU A 70 34.17 12.85 -22.52
CA GLU A 70 34.92 14.01 -23.03
C GLU A 70 36.42 13.80 -22.83
N THR A 71 36.84 13.43 -21.62
CA THR A 71 38.23 13.15 -21.29
C THR A 71 38.80 11.98 -22.10
N SER A 72 38.03 10.89 -22.23
CA SER A 72 38.47 9.72 -23.01
C SER A 72 38.62 10.04 -24.49
N ASN A 73 37.77 10.88 -25.08
CA ASN A 73 37.89 11.34 -26.46
C ASN A 73 39.11 12.26 -26.68
N ALA A 74 39.41 13.14 -25.71
CA ALA A 74 40.64 13.96 -25.75
C ALA A 74 41.89 13.07 -25.74
N ASN A 75 41.92 12.06 -24.85
CA ASN A 75 43.03 11.11 -24.80
C ASN A 75 43.16 10.30 -26.11
N LYS A 76 42.03 9.90 -26.72
CA LYS A 76 42.05 9.25 -28.03
C LYS A 76 42.68 10.15 -29.10
N THR A 77 42.29 11.41 -29.14
CA THR A 77 42.86 12.38 -30.09
C THR A 77 44.39 12.52 -29.95
N MET A 78 44.86 12.55 -28.69
CA MET A 78 46.31 12.56 -28.42
C MET A 78 46.99 11.27 -28.89
N ALA A 79 46.41 10.12 -28.62
CA ALA A 79 46.93 8.81 -29.04
C ALA A 79 46.97 8.68 -30.57
N ASP A 80 45.92 9.12 -31.28
CA ASP A 80 45.84 9.14 -32.73
C ASP A 80 46.99 10.00 -33.34
N ASN A 81 47.24 11.17 -32.75
CA ASN A 81 48.33 12.05 -33.18
C ASN A 81 49.71 11.42 -32.94
N SER A 82 49.95 10.81 -31.78
CA SER A 82 51.17 10.11 -31.43
C SER A 82 51.42 8.89 -32.33
N PHE A 83 50.37 8.15 -32.65
CA PHE A 83 50.45 7.04 -33.61
C PHE A 83 50.84 7.51 -35.01
N LYS A 84 50.25 8.60 -35.53
CA LYS A 84 50.59 9.20 -36.83
C LYS A 84 52.04 9.67 -36.88
N GLN A 85 52.61 10.08 -35.76
CA GLN A 85 54.03 10.48 -35.63
C GLN A 85 54.93 9.27 -35.41
N GLY A 86 54.45 8.05 -35.36
CA GLY A 86 55.26 6.84 -35.17
C GLY A 86 55.73 6.64 -33.71
N VAL A 87 55.26 7.42 -32.77
CA VAL A 87 55.67 7.36 -31.35
C VAL A 87 54.88 6.30 -30.59
N LEU A 88 53.61 6.02 -30.99
CA LEU A 88 52.74 5.08 -30.34
C LEU A 88 52.55 3.81 -31.18
N GLN A 89 52.47 2.64 -30.54
CA GLN A 89 52.19 1.38 -31.22
C GLN A 89 50.69 1.22 -31.51
N ARG A 90 50.34 0.42 -32.54
CA ARG A 90 48.95 0.15 -32.92
C ARG A 90 48.13 -0.51 -31.78
N ALA A 91 48.76 -1.37 -30.99
CA ALA A 91 48.13 -2.03 -29.86
C ALA A 91 47.71 -1.01 -28.80
N ASP A 92 48.52 -0.03 -28.50
CA ASP A 92 48.20 1.01 -27.51
C ASP A 92 47.06 1.91 -27.98
N LEU A 93 47.05 2.28 -29.27
CA LEU A 93 45.94 3.03 -29.85
C LEU A 93 44.62 2.25 -29.73
N LEU A 94 44.62 0.93 -30.03
CA LEU A 94 43.45 0.08 -29.88
C LEU A 94 42.96 0.02 -28.43
N ASN A 95 43.86 -0.04 -27.45
CA ASN A 95 43.47 0.00 -26.02
C ASN A 95 42.73 1.31 -25.66
N VAL A 96 43.18 2.44 -26.19
CA VAL A 96 42.51 3.73 -25.99
C VAL A 96 41.12 3.74 -26.67
N GLU A 97 40.99 3.17 -27.86
CA GLU A 97 39.73 3.05 -28.60
C GLU A 97 38.71 2.16 -27.83
N ILE A 98 39.19 1.04 -27.27
CA ILE A 98 38.37 0.16 -26.41
C ILE A 98 37.85 0.96 -25.21
N ARG A 99 38.74 1.74 -24.55
CA ARG A 99 38.35 2.54 -23.39
C ARG A 99 37.26 3.56 -23.71
N VAL A 100 37.34 4.25 -24.85
CA VAL A 100 36.29 5.17 -25.31
C VAL A 100 34.94 4.42 -25.49
N THR A 101 35.02 3.23 -26.09
CA THR A 101 33.82 2.40 -26.32
C THR A 101 33.19 1.93 -25.00
N GLU A 102 34.01 1.52 -24.03
CA GLU A 102 33.54 1.16 -22.68
C GLU A 102 32.81 2.31 -22.00
N VAL A 103 33.37 3.51 -22.00
CA VAL A 103 32.76 4.69 -21.40
C VAL A 103 31.46 5.07 -22.12
N LYS A 104 31.39 4.92 -23.45
CA LYS A 104 30.13 5.11 -24.20
C LYS A 104 29.04 4.12 -23.78
N ASN A 105 29.42 2.86 -23.62
CA ASN A 105 28.47 1.83 -23.17
C ASN A 105 27.97 2.10 -21.74
N GLN A 106 28.90 2.53 -20.85
CA GLN A 106 28.52 2.92 -19.48
C GLN A 106 27.55 4.12 -19.47
N LEU A 107 27.83 5.13 -20.34
CA LEU A 107 26.94 6.29 -20.48
C LEU A 107 25.55 5.88 -20.98
N GLN A 108 25.48 4.96 -21.96
CA GLN A 108 24.19 4.47 -22.44
C GLN A 108 23.42 3.73 -21.33
N THR A 109 24.09 2.91 -20.54
CA THR A 109 23.50 2.25 -19.37
C THR A 109 23.01 3.27 -18.35
N ALA A 110 23.80 4.30 -18.05
CA ALA A 110 23.39 5.36 -17.13
C ALA A 110 22.13 6.11 -17.62
N LYS A 111 22.04 6.40 -18.91
CA LYS A 111 20.83 7.00 -19.52
C LYS A 111 19.61 6.09 -19.40
N SER A 112 19.79 4.79 -19.60
CA SER A 112 18.72 3.82 -19.37
C SER A 112 18.30 3.76 -17.89
N ASN A 113 19.24 3.90 -16.96
CA ASN A 113 18.92 3.95 -15.53
C ASN A 113 18.10 5.20 -15.16
N VAL A 114 18.36 6.35 -15.78
CA VAL A 114 17.52 7.56 -15.63
C VAL A 114 16.10 7.28 -16.09
N GLN A 115 15.94 6.65 -17.27
CA GLN A 115 14.61 6.29 -17.77
C GLN A 115 13.87 5.35 -16.81
N ASN A 116 14.56 4.32 -16.32
CA ASN A 116 13.99 3.36 -15.38
C ASN A 116 13.58 4.01 -14.05
N ALA A 117 14.45 4.88 -13.50
CA ALA A 117 14.14 5.63 -12.28
C ALA A 117 12.96 6.58 -12.47
N SER A 118 12.88 7.25 -13.63
CA SER A 118 11.74 8.10 -13.98
C SER A 118 10.45 7.30 -14.11
N ASN A 119 10.48 6.15 -14.78
CA ASN A 119 9.32 5.27 -14.93
C ASN A 119 8.83 4.73 -13.57
N TYR A 120 9.76 4.39 -12.68
CA TYR A 120 9.40 3.95 -11.32
C TYR A 120 8.74 5.06 -10.51
N LEU A 121 9.24 6.28 -10.60
CA LEU A 121 8.63 7.45 -9.97
C LEU A 121 7.22 7.72 -10.54
N SER A 122 7.06 7.65 -11.86
CA SER A 122 5.77 7.75 -12.55
C SER A 122 4.76 6.71 -12.04
N PHE A 123 5.21 5.46 -11.89
CA PHE A 123 4.39 4.38 -11.34
C PHE A 123 3.93 4.67 -9.92
N LEU A 124 4.82 5.11 -9.03
CA LEU A 124 4.47 5.46 -7.65
C LEU A 124 3.47 6.62 -7.55
N MET A 125 3.59 7.60 -8.46
CA MET A 125 2.67 8.74 -8.54
C MET A 125 1.37 8.43 -9.29
N ASN A 126 1.23 7.21 -9.84
CA ASN A 126 0.13 6.83 -10.75
C ASN A 126 -0.04 7.80 -11.93
N ASP A 127 1.08 8.37 -12.40
CA ASP A 127 1.08 9.22 -13.58
C ASP A 127 1.14 8.34 -14.85
N LYS A 128 0.17 8.53 -15.75
CA LYS A 128 0.05 7.74 -16.99
C LYS A 128 0.76 8.39 -18.18
N ASN A 129 1.37 9.54 -17.97
CA ASN A 129 2.10 10.23 -19.01
C ASN A 129 3.45 9.56 -19.24
N ASP A 130 3.81 9.35 -20.49
CA ASP A 130 5.12 8.82 -20.88
C ASP A 130 6.14 9.98 -20.92
N VAL A 131 6.51 10.48 -19.73
CA VAL A 131 7.45 11.59 -19.57
C VAL A 131 8.67 11.18 -18.75
N VAL A 132 9.80 11.73 -19.09
CA VAL A 132 11.04 11.59 -18.30
C VAL A 132 11.15 12.77 -17.36
N TYR A 133 11.02 12.50 -16.05
CA TYR A 133 11.15 13.54 -15.03
C TYR A 133 12.59 14.01 -14.91
N LYS A 134 12.76 15.32 -14.81
CA LYS A 134 14.06 15.94 -14.54
C LYS A 134 14.05 16.58 -13.15
N PRO A 135 14.96 16.20 -12.25
CA PRO A 135 15.08 16.83 -10.95
C PRO A 135 15.41 18.33 -11.09
N THR A 136 14.77 19.16 -10.29
CA THR A 136 15.01 20.60 -10.24
C THR A 136 16.08 20.98 -9.22
N GLU A 137 16.30 20.12 -8.23
CA GLU A 137 17.22 20.34 -7.13
C GLU A 137 18.42 19.39 -7.20
N THR A 138 19.56 19.84 -6.68
CA THR A 138 20.75 19.00 -6.51
C THR A 138 20.68 18.24 -5.20
N LEU A 139 21.20 17.01 -5.16
CA LEU A 139 21.36 16.24 -3.93
C LEU A 139 22.16 17.04 -2.89
N THR A 140 21.51 17.34 -1.77
CA THR A 140 22.19 17.86 -0.58
C THR A 140 22.40 16.72 0.39
N VAL A 141 23.63 16.61 0.90
CA VAL A 141 23.93 15.67 1.99
C VAL A 141 23.37 16.27 3.26
N PHE A 142 22.37 15.63 3.85
CA PHE A 142 21.87 15.98 5.17
C PHE A 142 22.65 15.18 6.21
N ASP A 143 23.26 15.89 7.14
CA ASP A 143 23.87 15.26 8.32
C ASP A 143 22.75 14.99 9.33
N PHE A 144 22.30 13.73 9.38
CA PHE A 144 21.30 13.32 10.36
C PHE A 144 22.02 12.94 11.65
N ASN A 145 21.93 13.78 12.64
CA ASN A 145 22.13 13.34 14.01
C ASN A 145 20.96 12.41 14.37
N VAL A 146 21.18 11.11 14.23
CA VAL A 146 20.26 10.09 14.71
C VAL A 146 20.33 10.12 16.24
N ASP A 147 19.46 10.91 16.84
CA ASP A 147 19.18 10.83 18.25
C ASP A 147 18.60 9.42 18.50
N ASP A 148 19.20 8.63 19.40
CA ASP A 148 18.77 7.29 19.80
C ASP A 148 17.39 7.34 20.52
N LYS A 149 16.42 8.00 19.89
CA LYS A 149 15.08 8.15 20.45
C LYS A 149 14.34 6.83 20.33
N LEU A 150 13.89 6.36 21.47
CA LEU A 150 12.90 5.31 21.62
C LEU A 150 11.81 5.45 20.54
N ILE A 151 11.42 4.33 19.96
CA ILE A 151 10.34 4.29 18.99
C ILE A 151 9.12 5.00 19.57
N SER A 152 8.62 6.02 18.88
CA SER A 152 7.47 6.78 19.35
C SER A 152 6.23 5.89 19.46
N GLU A 153 5.61 5.82 20.63
CA GLU A 153 4.34 5.11 20.85
C GLU A 153 3.19 5.70 19.99
N ASN A 154 3.35 6.93 19.52
CA ASN A 154 2.38 7.59 18.64
C ASN A 154 2.44 7.14 17.18
N ARG A 155 3.34 6.24 16.80
CA ARG A 155 3.38 5.70 15.45
C ARG A 155 2.07 5.00 15.11
N ALA A 156 1.56 5.22 13.90
CA ALA A 156 0.29 4.70 13.45
C ALA A 156 0.22 3.16 13.47
N ASP A 157 1.34 2.47 13.15
CA ASP A 157 1.43 1.00 13.20
C ASP A 157 1.33 0.45 14.63
N ILE A 158 1.99 1.10 15.61
CA ILE A 158 1.93 0.69 17.02
C ILE A 158 0.51 0.93 17.58
N ARG A 159 -0.09 2.08 17.29
CA ARG A 159 -1.47 2.38 17.68
C ARG A 159 -2.47 1.41 17.04
N ALA A 160 -2.25 1.03 15.77
CA ALA A 160 -3.07 0.04 15.09
C ALA A 160 -2.99 -1.32 15.79
N MET A 161 -1.79 -1.77 16.20
CA MET A 161 -1.61 -3.02 16.96
C MET A 161 -2.29 -2.98 18.34
N GLN A 162 -2.22 -1.86 19.04
CA GLN A 162 -2.90 -1.68 20.32
C GLN A 162 -4.43 -1.74 20.15
N LEU A 163 -4.99 -1.16 19.08
CA LEU A 163 -6.42 -1.27 18.78
C LEU A 163 -6.82 -2.68 18.35
N ALA A 164 -5.97 -3.38 17.59
CA ALA A 164 -6.19 -4.79 17.26
C ALA A 164 -6.24 -5.65 18.52
N LEU A 165 -5.32 -5.44 19.48
CA LEU A 165 -5.33 -6.11 20.78
C LEU A 165 -6.65 -5.89 21.54
N LYS A 166 -7.10 -4.62 21.63
CA LYS A 166 -8.41 -4.28 22.23
C LYS A 166 -9.57 -4.97 21.50
N GLY A 167 -9.48 -5.13 20.19
CA GLY A 167 -10.43 -5.87 19.39
C GLY A 167 -10.48 -7.36 19.76
N PHE A 168 -9.33 -8.02 19.91
CA PHE A 168 -9.24 -9.41 20.36
C PHE A 168 -9.72 -9.60 21.79
N GLU A 169 -9.41 -8.68 22.70
CA GLU A 169 -9.95 -8.70 24.07
C GLU A 169 -11.49 -8.60 24.10
N ALA A 170 -12.05 -7.74 23.25
CA ALA A 170 -13.49 -7.63 23.11
C ALA A 170 -14.11 -8.91 22.53
N MET A 171 -13.45 -9.54 21.54
CA MET A 171 -13.90 -10.81 20.95
C MET A 171 -13.88 -11.94 21.98
N ASN A 172 -12.81 -12.07 22.76
CA ASN A 172 -12.75 -13.04 23.87
C ASN A 172 -13.88 -12.81 24.90
N LYS A 173 -14.25 -11.55 25.16
CA LYS A 173 -15.42 -11.27 25.99
C LYS A 173 -16.73 -11.68 25.31
N ALA A 174 -16.87 -11.46 24.00
CA ALA A 174 -18.02 -11.91 23.24
C ALA A 174 -18.20 -13.43 23.33
N ASP A 175 -17.10 -14.19 23.14
CA ASP A 175 -17.11 -15.65 23.21
C ASP A 175 -17.55 -16.14 24.62
N LYS A 176 -17.08 -15.48 25.68
CA LYS A 176 -17.54 -15.77 27.04
C LYS A 176 -19.00 -15.43 27.27
N MET A 177 -19.52 -14.37 26.65
CA MET A 177 -20.94 -13.97 26.75
C MET A 177 -21.85 -14.81 25.87
N ALA A 178 -21.33 -15.56 24.90
CA ALA A 178 -22.09 -16.49 24.06
C ALA A 178 -22.76 -17.61 24.88
N PHE A 179 -22.22 -17.96 26.06
CA PHE A 179 -22.80 -18.90 27.00
C PHE A 179 -24.00 -18.33 27.78
N LEU A 180 -24.30 -17.04 27.66
CA LEU A 180 -25.45 -16.43 28.31
C LEU A 180 -26.68 -16.49 27.40
N PRO A 181 -27.90 -16.61 27.99
CA PRO A 181 -29.11 -16.64 27.20
C PRO A 181 -29.32 -15.33 26.43
N ARG A 182 -29.83 -15.44 25.20
CA ARG A 182 -30.25 -14.34 24.33
C ARG A 182 -31.76 -14.21 24.37
N LEU A 183 -32.25 -12.99 24.45
CA LEU A 183 -33.68 -12.68 24.42
C LEU A 183 -33.98 -11.81 23.21
N ASN A 184 -34.85 -12.29 22.34
CA ASN A 184 -35.32 -11.56 21.16
C ASN A 184 -36.83 -11.33 21.27
N ALA A 185 -37.31 -10.14 20.95
CA ALA A 185 -38.73 -9.91 20.66
C ALA A 185 -38.93 -10.09 19.14
N PHE A 186 -40.06 -10.63 18.78
CA PHE A 186 -40.43 -10.75 17.38
C PHE A 186 -41.90 -10.40 17.16
N GLY A 187 -42.20 -9.91 15.96
CA GLY A 187 -43.53 -9.72 15.46
C GLY A 187 -43.63 -10.17 14.01
N SER A 188 -44.63 -10.90 13.64
CA SER A 188 -44.91 -11.22 12.25
C SER A 188 -46.34 -10.84 11.89
N TYR A 189 -46.50 -10.41 10.65
CA TYR A 189 -47.80 -10.24 10.01
C TYR A 189 -47.81 -11.16 8.78
N GLU A 190 -48.83 -12.01 8.74
CA GLU A 190 -48.96 -13.08 7.75
C GLU A 190 -50.22 -12.88 6.93
N MET A 191 -50.11 -12.98 5.62
CA MET A 191 -51.22 -12.92 4.67
C MET A 191 -51.24 -14.20 3.86
N TYR A 192 -52.41 -14.83 3.79
CA TYR A 192 -52.59 -16.06 3.03
C TYR A 192 -53.67 -15.83 1.96
N ASP A 193 -53.36 -16.04 0.71
CA ASP A 193 -54.19 -15.72 -0.43
C ASP A 193 -54.08 -16.69 -1.58
N ASN A 194 -55.11 -16.70 -2.42
CA ASN A 194 -55.06 -17.36 -3.73
C ASN A 194 -54.30 -16.53 -4.79
N LYS A 195 -54.05 -15.24 -4.51
CA LYS A 195 -53.27 -14.29 -5.35
C LYS A 195 -52.34 -13.47 -4.46
N ILE A 196 -51.26 -13.02 -5.06
CA ILE A 196 -50.22 -12.27 -4.34
C ILE A 196 -50.80 -10.93 -3.79
N PHE A 197 -50.63 -10.65 -2.50
CA PHE A 197 -51.00 -9.40 -1.82
C PHE A 197 -52.52 -9.09 -1.74
N GLN A 198 -53.42 -10.04 -1.75
CA GLN A 198 -54.85 -9.77 -1.70
C GLN A 198 -55.35 -9.65 -0.25
N GLY A 199 -54.82 -10.37 0.72
CA GLY A 199 -55.09 -10.19 2.17
C GLY A 199 -56.41 -10.78 2.65
N ASP A 200 -56.97 -11.77 1.95
CA ASP A 200 -58.29 -12.37 2.30
C ASP A 200 -58.27 -13.10 3.67
N ALA A 201 -57.10 -13.65 4.04
CA ALA A 201 -56.87 -14.17 5.38
C ALA A 201 -55.57 -13.62 5.93
N SER A 202 -55.63 -12.87 7.01
CA SER A 202 -54.45 -12.26 7.63
C SER A 202 -54.43 -12.47 9.14
N GLY A 203 -53.24 -12.56 9.69
CA GLY A 203 -53.02 -12.70 11.13
C GLY A 203 -51.72 -12.02 11.56
N TYR A 204 -51.58 -11.78 12.84
CA TYR A 204 -50.35 -11.32 13.43
C TYR A 204 -49.94 -12.22 14.59
N VAL A 205 -48.60 -12.34 14.78
CA VAL A 205 -48.02 -13.02 15.94
C VAL A 205 -47.04 -12.09 16.59
N ILE A 206 -47.10 -11.89 17.88
CA ILE A 206 -46.15 -11.12 18.67
C ILE A 206 -45.65 -12.02 19.81
N GLY A 207 -44.35 -12.04 20.03
CA GLY A 207 -43.79 -12.87 21.07
C GLY A 207 -42.37 -12.50 21.46
N ALA A 208 -41.86 -13.24 22.43
CA ALA A 208 -40.44 -13.19 22.80
C ALA A 208 -39.87 -14.60 22.75
N GLN A 209 -38.64 -14.71 22.26
CA GLN A 209 -37.90 -15.96 22.15
C GLN A 209 -36.66 -15.88 23.02
N LEU A 210 -36.51 -16.83 23.95
CA LEU A 210 -35.28 -17.04 24.70
C LEU A 210 -34.52 -18.20 24.06
N SER A 211 -33.26 -17.96 23.67
CA SER A 211 -32.33 -18.99 23.19
C SER A 211 -31.15 -19.08 24.13
N TRP A 212 -30.76 -20.29 24.49
CA TRP A 212 -29.64 -20.54 25.37
C TRP A 212 -28.86 -21.78 24.90
N ASP A 213 -27.63 -21.56 24.45
CA ASP A 213 -26.72 -22.60 24.02
C ASP A 213 -25.89 -23.02 25.23
N ILE A 214 -26.19 -24.18 25.81
CA ILE A 214 -25.55 -24.66 27.04
C ILE A 214 -24.22 -25.39 26.72
N PHE A 215 -24.10 -25.97 25.53
CA PHE A 215 -22.91 -26.67 25.04
C PHE A 215 -22.58 -26.19 23.60
N GLN A 216 -21.35 -25.76 23.40
CA GLN A 216 -20.74 -25.48 22.08
C GLN A 216 -19.45 -26.25 21.94
#